data_bf87896df307fa59079bdf0caf872adc
#
_entry.id   bf87896df307fa59079bdf0caf872adc
#
_cell.length_a   1.000
_cell.length_b   1.000
_cell.length_c   1.000
_cell.angle_alpha   90.00
_cell.angle_beta   90.00
_cell.angle_gamma   90.00
#
_symmetry.space_group_name_H-M   'P 1'
#
loop_
_entity.id
_entity.type
_entity.pdbx_description
1 polymer ?
#
loop_
_entity_poly.entity_id
_entity_poly.type
_entity_poly.pdbx_seq_one_letter_code
_entity_poly.pdbx_strand_id
1 'polypeptide(L)'
;FVREANGKYSFGTSVIAKPSDVVINTSEKNLFLSRASSMNREIAQKLYRYFMNQFILGLVNVNDIMVLDSFNTYKRIILKALEICDTDITDIEARKEQVPAPVAIPGQPELSYKLIDVLRFKTFHRNQKNITFDMDMEESNGTKKLFQILIRLLDVVKNKKSILMDEFDIGLHTRLADFVLDLIHASENSQLLFTSHNTNLIDVKRLRRDQIVFVNKSEQGATEIYSLYDFKDFRENMDAEKGYMFHTLTHQLNVSNNY
;
A
#
# COMPACT_ATOMS: atom_id res chain seq x y z
N PHE A 1 -8.26 25.25 3.48
CA PHE A 1 -7.39 25.79 4.55
C PHE A 1 -5.92 25.51 4.22
N VAL A 2 -5.05 26.35 4.70
CA VAL A 2 -3.59 26.17 4.61
C VAL A 2 -3.04 26.22 6.04
N ARG A 3 -2.16 25.31 6.40
CA ARG A 3 -1.36 25.35 7.62
C ARG A 3 0.05 25.84 7.24
N GLU A 4 0.45 26.97 7.78
CA GLU A 4 1.78 27.53 7.58
C GLU A 4 2.82 26.84 8.47
N ALA A 5 4.10 26.94 8.13
CA ALA A 5 5.19 26.36 8.90
C ALA A 5 5.25 26.86 10.35
N ASN A 6 4.74 28.08 10.62
CA ASN A 6 4.64 28.66 11.96
C ASN A 6 3.43 28.16 12.77
N GLY A 7 2.69 27.17 12.25
CA GLY A 7 1.50 26.61 12.89
C GLY A 7 0.22 27.43 12.72
N LYS A 8 0.25 28.58 12.04
CA LYS A 8 -0.96 29.36 11.74
C LYS A 8 -1.80 28.68 10.68
N TYR A 9 -3.11 28.88 10.77
CA TYR A 9 -4.08 28.41 9.79
C TYR A 9 -4.73 29.59 9.07
N SER A 10 -4.79 29.53 7.75
CA SER A 10 -5.61 30.39 6.93
C SER A 10 -6.76 29.60 6.31
N PHE A 11 -7.93 30.20 6.28
CA PHE A 11 -9.16 29.59 5.77
C PHE A 11 -9.71 30.45 4.62
N GLY A 12 -10.09 29.79 3.53
CA GLY A 12 -10.89 30.41 2.49
C GLY A 12 -12.36 30.56 2.90
N THR A 13 -13.28 30.50 1.95
CA THR A 13 -14.73 30.44 2.23
C THR A 13 -15.05 29.26 3.14
N SER A 14 -15.92 29.51 4.13
CA SER A 14 -16.21 28.58 5.25
C SER A 14 -16.78 27.24 4.79
N VAL A 15 -15.91 26.29 4.53
CA VAL A 15 -16.27 24.88 4.25
C VAL A 15 -16.58 24.13 5.55
N ILE A 16 -15.96 24.53 6.66
CA ILE A 16 -16.12 23.90 7.98
C ILE A 16 -16.64 24.95 8.96
N ALA A 17 -17.73 24.63 9.65
CA ALA A 17 -18.29 25.49 10.69
C ALA A 17 -17.31 25.64 11.88
N LYS A 18 -17.14 26.86 12.37
CA LYS A 18 -16.26 27.23 13.51
C LYS A 18 -14.86 26.62 13.39
N PRO A 19 -14.08 26.99 12.37
CA PRO A 19 -12.74 26.39 12.13
C PRO A 19 -11.76 26.75 13.26
N SER A 20 -11.93 27.89 13.94
CA SER A 20 -11.11 28.29 15.09
C SER A 20 -11.15 27.28 16.24
N ASP A 21 -12.31 26.70 16.53
CA ASP A 21 -12.45 25.69 17.59
C ASP A 21 -11.67 24.41 17.25
N VAL A 22 -11.62 24.07 15.97
CA VAL A 22 -10.85 22.91 15.50
C VAL A 22 -9.36 23.20 15.63
N VAL A 23 -8.90 24.40 15.25
CA VAL A 23 -7.48 24.81 15.34
C VAL A 23 -6.97 24.70 16.77
N ILE A 24 -7.69 25.29 17.73
CA ILE A 24 -7.31 25.32 19.16
C ILE A 24 -7.15 23.89 19.70
N ASN A 25 -7.95 22.94 19.20
CA ASN A 25 -7.94 21.56 19.62
C ASN A 25 -7.06 20.65 18.73
N THR A 26 -6.31 21.18 17.76
CA THR A 26 -5.44 20.43 16.87
C THR A 26 -3.98 20.59 17.26
N SER A 27 -3.35 19.51 17.73
CA SER A 27 -1.91 19.52 18.02
C SER A 27 -1.09 19.51 16.71
N GLU A 28 0.20 19.83 16.83
CA GLU A 28 1.14 19.82 15.70
C GLU A 28 1.25 18.45 15.01
N LYS A 29 1.02 17.37 15.76
CA LYS A 29 1.10 15.97 15.27
C LYS A 29 -0.18 15.48 14.61
N ASN A 30 -1.28 16.23 14.66
CA ASN A 30 -2.57 15.81 14.13
C ASN A 30 -2.95 16.56 12.85
N LEU A 31 -3.59 15.86 11.94
CA LEU A 31 -4.19 16.50 10.76
C LEU A 31 -5.46 17.26 11.15
N PHE A 32 -5.61 18.48 10.61
CA PHE A 32 -6.80 19.29 10.79
C PHE A 32 -8.10 18.55 10.41
N LEU A 33 -8.09 17.83 9.27
CA LEU A 33 -9.24 17.06 8.79
C LEU A 33 -9.68 15.98 9.80
N SER A 34 -8.71 15.24 10.34
CA SER A 34 -8.96 14.20 11.33
C SER A 34 -9.58 14.77 12.61
N ARG A 35 -9.05 15.89 13.10
CA ARG A 35 -9.62 16.57 14.27
C ARG A 35 -11.01 17.16 14.00
N ALA A 36 -11.21 17.82 12.86
CA ALA A 36 -12.52 18.34 12.48
C ALA A 36 -13.57 17.23 12.36
N SER A 37 -13.18 16.05 11.83
CA SER A 37 -14.05 14.87 11.79
C SER A 37 -14.42 14.39 13.19
N SER A 38 -13.47 14.28 14.11
CA SER A 38 -13.71 13.88 15.50
C SER A 38 -14.58 14.88 16.28
N MET A 39 -14.58 16.15 15.87
CA MET A 39 -15.44 17.21 16.41
C MET A 39 -16.79 17.33 15.66
N ASN A 40 -17.22 16.29 14.98
CA ASN A 40 -18.51 16.18 14.29
C ASN A 40 -18.77 17.28 13.24
N ARG A 41 -17.71 17.74 12.53
CA ARG A 41 -17.88 18.64 11.40
C ARG A 41 -18.29 17.84 10.18
N GLU A 42 -19.52 18.01 9.70
CA GLU A 42 -20.16 17.15 8.69
C GLU A 42 -19.33 16.93 7.43
N ILE A 43 -18.82 18.00 6.83
CA ILE A 43 -17.99 17.91 5.61
C ILE A 43 -16.68 17.17 5.92
N ALA A 44 -16.06 17.47 7.07
CA ALA A 44 -14.83 16.77 7.48
C ALA A 44 -15.07 15.28 7.72
N GLN A 45 -16.22 14.91 8.31
CA GLN A 45 -16.59 13.50 8.48
C GLN A 45 -16.81 12.80 7.15
N LYS A 46 -17.47 13.46 6.18
CA LYS A 46 -17.67 12.89 4.84
C LYS A 46 -16.33 12.68 4.13
N LEU A 47 -15.45 13.65 4.14
CA LEU A 47 -14.11 13.54 3.54
C LEU A 47 -13.26 12.51 4.25
N TYR A 48 -13.22 12.51 5.58
CA TYR A 48 -12.45 11.54 6.36
C TYR A 48 -12.90 10.11 6.08
N ARG A 49 -14.21 9.86 6.08
CA ARG A 49 -14.78 8.54 5.72
C ARG A 49 -14.45 8.16 4.29
N TYR A 50 -14.50 9.10 3.34
CA TYR A 50 -14.11 8.84 1.96
C TYR A 50 -12.65 8.36 1.89
N PHE A 51 -11.71 9.08 2.51
CA PHE A 51 -10.31 8.66 2.52
C PHE A 51 -10.11 7.30 3.20
N MET A 52 -10.72 7.09 4.36
CA MET A 52 -10.61 5.81 5.08
C MET A 52 -11.18 4.62 4.30
N ASN A 53 -12.20 4.83 3.48
CA ASN A 53 -12.81 3.78 2.67
C ASN A 53 -12.11 3.59 1.32
N GLN A 54 -11.58 4.67 0.74
CA GLN A 54 -11.00 4.66 -0.61
C GLN A 54 -9.52 4.25 -0.59
N PHE A 55 -8.79 4.60 0.45
CA PHE A 55 -7.36 4.33 0.52
C PHE A 55 -7.06 3.16 1.46
N ILE A 56 -6.27 2.23 0.98
CA ILE A 56 -5.81 1.07 1.72
C ILE A 56 -4.32 1.22 1.97
N LEU A 57 -3.90 1.08 3.22
CA LEU A 57 -2.50 1.20 3.62
C LEU A 57 -1.91 -0.19 3.89
N GLY A 58 -0.85 -0.51 3.16
CA GLY A 58 -0.05 -1.72 3.39
C GLY A 58 -0.77 -3.05 3.14
N LEU A 59 -0.21 -4.10 3.69
CA LEU A 59 -0.73 -5.46 3.57
C LEU A 59 -1.88 -5.73 4.54
N VAL A 60 -2.71 -6.70 4.20
CA VAL A 60 -3.82 -7.14 5.06
C VAL A 60 -3.34 -8.22 6.03
N ASN A 61 -3.93 -8.24 7.21
CA ASN A 61 -3.88 -9.44 8.02
C ASN A 61 -4.81 -10.49 7.39
N VAL A 62 -4.24 -11.46 6.69
CA VAL A 62 -5.00 -12.51 5.99
C VAL A 62 -5.76 -13.42 6.95
N ASN A 63 -5.38 -13.45 8.21
CA ASN A 63 -6.07 -14.22 9.24
C ASN A 63 -7.36 -13.56 9.74
N ASP A 64 -7.68 -12.35 9.26
CA ASP A 64 -8.94 -11.69 9.54
C ASP A 64 -10.08 -12.41 8.81
N ILE A 65 -11.16 -12.71 9.55
CA ILE A 65 -12.35 -13.38 9.02
C ILE A 65 -12.98 -12.64 7.83
N MET A 66 -12.81 -11.33 7.75
CA MET A 66 -13.29 -10.50 6.65
C MET A 66 -12.65 -10.83 5.29
N VAL A 67 -11.50 -11.51 5.31
CA VAL A 67 -10.77 -11.91 4.09
C VAL A 67 -11.43 -13.10 3.39
N LEU A 68 -12.24 -13.90 4.09
CA LEU A 68 -12.79 -15.15 3.58
C LEU A 68 -13.58 -14.99 2.28
N ASP A 69 -14.43 -13.98 2.19
CA ASP A 69 -15.26 -13.76 1.00
C ASP A 69 -14.40 -13.35 -0.21
N SER A 70 -13.41 -12.52 -0.01
CA SER A 70 -12.46 -12.15 -1.06
C SER A 70 -11.64 -13.35 -1.50
N PHE A 71 -11.13 -14.13 -0.56
CA PHE A 71 -10.40 -15.37 -0.86
C PHE A 71 -11.26 -16.34 -1.69
N ASN A 72 -12.46 -16.66 -1.25
CA ASN A 72 -13.34 -17.59 -1.96
C ASN A 72 -13.69 -17.09 -3.37
N THR A 73 -13.94 -15.79 -3.52
CA THR A 73 -14.24 -15.18 -4.82
C THR A 73 -13.07 -15.29 -5.79
N TYR A 74 -11.85 -15.11 -5.30
CA TYR A 74 -10.65 -14.97 -6.14
C TYR A 74 -9.70 -16.14 -6.08
N LYS A 75 -10.03 -17.23 -5.39
CA LYS A 75 -9.18 -18.41 -5.20
C LYS A 75 -8.50 -18.87 -6.50
N ARG A 76 -9.25 -18.92 -7.61
CA ARG A 76 -8.71 -19.34 -8.92
C ARG A 76 -7.63 -18.39 -9.45
N ILE A 77 -7.81 -17.09 -9.27
CA ILE A 77 -6.85 -16.07 -9.71
C ILE A 77 -5.61 -16.12 -8.82
N ILE A 78 -5.79 -16.30 -7.51
CA ILE A 78 -4.71 -16.46 -6.54
C ILE A 78 -3.85 -17.67 -6.90
N LEU A 79 -4.46 -18.84 -7.13
CA LEU A 79 -3.74 -20.06 -7.53
C LEU A 79 -2.99 -19.88 -8.85
N LYS A 80 -3.60 -19.20 -9.83
CA LYS A 80 -2.94 -18.89 -11.10
C LYS A 80 -1.72 -17.99 -10.94
N ALA A 81 -1.83 -16.97 -10.08
CA ALA A 81 -0.72 -16.09 -9.77
C ALA A 81 0.43 -16.84 -9.06
N LEU A 82 0.11 -17.72 -8.12
CA LEU A 82 1.10 -18.57 -7.45
C LEU A 82 1.81 -19.49 -8.46
N GLU A 83 1.09 -20.07 -9.40
CA GLU A 83 1.67 -20.90 -10.47
C GLU A 83 2.62 -20.09 -11.36
N ILE A 84 2.26 -18.85 -11.76
CA ILE A 84 3.12 -17.96 -12.56
C ILE A 84 4.41 -17.62 -11.81
N CYS A 85 4.35 -17.54 -10.48
CA CYS A 85 5.49 -17.25 -9.63
C CYS A 85 6.33 -18.49 -9.28
N ASP A 86 6.12 -19.58 -10.01
CA ASP A 86 6.88 -20.81 -9.89
C ASP A 86 6.80 -21.48 -8.51
N THR A 87 5.64 -21.32 -7.84
CA THR A 87 5.35 -22.12 -6.65
C THR A 87 4.75 -23.46 -7.08
N ASP A 88 5.00 -24.51 -6.31
CA ASP A 88 4.39 -25.82 -6.55
C ASP A 88 3.04 -26.00 -5.84
N ILE A 89 2.46 -24.90 -5.32
CA ILE A 89 1.15 -24.87 -4.67
C ILE A 89 0.06 -25.12 -5.69
N THR A 90 -0.73 -26.15 -5.46
CA THR A 90 -1.82 -26.58 -6.36
C THR A 90 -3.19 -26.22 -5.84
N ASP A 91 -3.35 -26.07 -4.52
CA ASP A 91 -4.58 -25.63 -3.89
C ASP A 91 -4.32 -24.95 -2.55
N ILE A 92 -5.30 -24.17 -2.11
CA ILE A 92 -5.32 -23.51 -0.79
C ILE A 92 -6.70 -23.70 -0.18
N GLU A 93 -6.76 -24.09 1.08
CA GLU A 93 -7.98 -24.23 1.84
C GLU A 93 -8.02 -23.25 3.00
N ALA A 94 -9.11 -22.49 3.13
CA ALA A 94 -9.33 -21.59 4.25
C ALA A 94 -10.16 -22.31 5.33
N ARG A 95 -9.71 -22.23 6.58
CA ARG A 95 -10.41 -22.78 7.75
C ARG A 95 -10.60 -21.71 8.80
N LYS A 96 -11.77 -21.73 9.45
CA LYS A 96 -12.04 -20.91 10.63
C LYS A 96 -11.59 -21.66 11.87
N GLU A 97 -10.81 -20.99 12.71
CA GLU A 97 -10.36 -21.50 13.99
C GLU A 97 -10.66 -20.50 15.09
N GLN A 98 -10.93 -20.99 16.30
CA GLN A 98 -11.08 -20.14 17.47
C GLN A 98 -9.78 -20.14 18.28
N VAL A 99 -9.22 -18.96 18.46
CA VAL A 99 -7.99 -18.79 19.23
C VAL A 99 -8.21 -17.86 20.41
N PRO A 100 -7.58 -18.11 21.57
CA PRO A 100 -7.63 -17.18 22.68
C PRO A 100 -6.83 -15.91 22.38
N ALA A 101 -7.47 -14.76 22.42
CA ALA A 101 -6.84 -13.46 22.29
C ALA A 101 -6.89 -12.70 23.62
N PRO A 102 -5.79 -12.03 24.01
CA PRO A 102 -5.77 -11.25 25.24
C PRO A 102 -6.64 -10.01 25.10
N VAL A 103 -7.47 -9.74 26.12
CA VAL A 103 -8.33 -8.56 26.20
C VAL A 103 -8.03 -7.83 27.49
N ALA A 104 -7.71 -6.54 27.38
CA ALA A 104 -7.59 -5.68 28.54
C ALA A 104 -8.98 -5.24 29.01
N ILE A 105 -9.32 -5.57 30.24
CA ILE A 105 -10.55 -5.09 30.88
C ILE A 105 -10.20 -3.86 31.73
N PRO A 106 -10.82 -2.68 31.47
CA PRO A 106 -10.57 -1.50 32.26
C PRO A 106 -10.78 -1.76 33.77
N GLY A 107 -9.78 -1.46 34.60
CA GLY A 107 -9.82 -1.64 36.05
C GLY A 107 -9.37 -3.04 36.54
N GLN A 108 -8.97 -3.95 35.67
CA GLN A 108 -8.34 -5.21 36.04
C GLN A 108 -6.88 -5.23 35.62
N PRO A 109 -5.92 -5.52 36.55
CA PRO A 109 -4.49 -5.60 36.21
C PRO A 109 -4.12 -6.85 35.41
N GLU A 110 -4.96 -7.88 35.42
CA GLU A 110 -4.72 -9.15 34.72
C GLU A 110 -5.38 -9.15 33.34
N LEU A 111 -4.68 -9.76 32.38
CA LEU A 111 -5.22 -9.97 31.03
C LEU A 111 -6.27 -11.09 31.06
N SER A 112 -7.45 -10.75 30.58
CA SER A 112 -8.49 -11.75 30.29
C SER A 112 -8.32 -12.27 28.87
N TYR A 113 -8.79 -13.49 28.59
CA TYR A 113 -8.73 -14.07 27.26
C TYR A 113 -10.15 -14.26 26.72
N LYS A 114 -10.33 -13.85 25.47
CA LYS A 114 -11.59 -14.08 24.73
C LYS A 114 -11.27 -14.92 23.49
N LEU A 115 -12.11 -15.88 23.18
CA LEU A 115 -12.02 -16.60 21.91
C LEU A 115 -12.43 -15.68 20.77
N ILE A 116 -11.56 -15.57 19.78
CA ILE A 116 -11.83 -14.84 18.54
C ILE A 116 -11.71 -15.81 17.36
N ASP A 117 -12.56 -15.59 16.35
CA ASP A 117 -12.48 -16.34 15.11
C ASP A 117 -11.32 -15.78 14.26
N VAL A 118 -10.45 -16.67 13.80
CA VAL A 118 -9.36 -16.36 12.87
C VAL A 118 -9.43 -17.27 11.67
N LEU A 119 -8.89 -16.83 10.54
CA LEU A 119 -8.67 -17.69 9.38
C LEU A 119 -7.29 -18.33 9.45
N ARG A 120 -7.23 -19.59 9.07
CA ARG A 120 -6.01 -20.32 8.76
C ARG A 120 -6.08 -20.82 7.34
N PHE A 121 -4.93 -20.76 6.66
CA PHE A 121 -4.81 -21.23 5.30
C PHE A 121 -3.88 -22.43 5.23
N LYS A 122 -4.37 -23.51 4.62
CA LYS A 122 -3.57 -24.72 4.34
C LYS A 122 -3.26 -24.77 2.85
N THR A 123 -2.01 -25.02 2.51
CA THR A 123 -1.55 -25.17 1.14
C THR A 123 -1.33 -26.65 0.78
N PHE A 124 -1.56 -26.97 -0.48
CA PHE A 124 -1.38 -28.28 -1.06
C PHE A 124 -0.35 -28.18 -2.17
N HIS A 125 0.67 -29.06 -2.14
CA HIS A 125 1.78 -29.02 -3.07
C HIS A 125 1.72 -30.20 -4.07
N ARG A 126 2.18 -29.93 -5.30
CA ARG A 126 2.12 -30.89 -6.41
C ARG A 126 2.80 -32.22 -6.08
N ASN A 127 3.95 -32.16 -5.44
CA ASN A 127 4.80 -33.31 -5.17
C ASN A 127 4.55 -33.96 -3.81
N GLN A 128 3.64 -33.42 -2.99
CA GLN A 128 3.36 -33.86 -1.62
C GLN A 128 1.86 -34.02 -1.36
N LYS A 129 1.24 -34.91 -2.14
CA LYS A 129 -0.24 -35.05 -2.22
C LYS A 129 -0.97 -35.35 -0.90
N ASN A 130 -0.28 -35.91 0.09
CA ASN A 130 -0.87 -36.33 1.36
C ASN A 130 -0.50 -35.43 2.55
N ILE A 131 0.22 -34.33 2.30
CA ILE A 131 0.69 -33.41 3.33
C ILE A 131 0.13 -32.03 3.00
N THR A 132 -0.37 -31.36 4.01
CA THR A 132 -0.78 -29.95 3.93
C THR A 132 0.16 -29.11 4.76
N PHE A 133 0.46 -27.93 4.30
CA PHE A 133 1.33 -26.98 4.98
C PHE A 133 0.51 -25.79 5.50
N ASP A 134 0.94 -25.25 6.61
CA ASP A 134 0.36 -24.02 7.13
C ASP A 134 0.97 -22.81 6.42
N MET A 135 0.12 -21.95 5.84
CA MET A 135 0.56 -20.77 5.10
C MET A 135 1.43 -19.85 5.96
N ASP A 136 1.11 -19.68 7.25
CA ASP A 136 1.82 -18.73 8.11
C ASP A 136 3.11 -19.31 8.69
N MET A 137 3.13 -20.62 8.95
CA MET A 137 4.21 -21.26 9.71
C MET A 137 5.22 -21.97 8.80
N GLU A 138 4.75 -22.57 7.69
CA GLU A 138 5.55 -23.51 6.92
C GLU A 138 5.89 -23.02 5.50
N GLU A 139 5.14 -22.04 4.96
CA GLU A 139 5.46 -21.45 3.67
C GLU A 139 6.62 -20.45 3.72
N SER A 140 7.23 -20.20 2.57
CA SER A 140 8.30 -19.21 2.45
C SER A 140 7.78 -17.78 2.71
N ASN A 141 8.63 -16.89 3.18
CA ASN A 141 8.26 -15.48 3.37
C ASN A 141 7.80 -14.81 2.07
N GLY A 142 8.39 -15.20 0.93
CA GLY A 142 7.97 -14.72 -0.39
C GLY A 142 6.55 -15.17 -0.72
N THR A 143 6.24 -16.45 -0.51
CA THR A 143 4.89 -17.02 -0.73
C THR A 143 3.84 -16.34 0.15
N LYS A 144 4.16 -16.13 1.43
CA LYS A 144 3.28 -15.42 2.38
C LYS A 144 2.99 -14.00 1.92
N LYS A 145 4.03 -13.25 1.58
CA LYS A 145 3.91 -11.86 1.11
C LYS A 145 3.11 -11.80 -0.19
N LEU A 146 3.38 -12.69 -1.13
CA LEU A 146 2.63 -12.82 -2.37
C LEU A 146 1.14 -13.02 -2.11
N PHE A 147 0.79 -13.98 -1.26
CA PHE A 147 -0.58 -14.29 -0.92
C PHE A 147 -1.30 -13.08 -0.30
N GLN A 148 -0.65 -12.37 0.62
CA GLN A 148 -1.17 -11.14 1.23
C GLN A 148 -1.41 -10.03 0.20
N ILE A 149 -0.46 -9.83 -0.71
CA ILE A 149 -0.57 -8.83 -1.78
C ILE A 149 -1.74 -9.18 -2.71
N LEU A 150 -1.84 -10.43 -3.15
CA LEU A 150 -2.89 -10.87 -4.07
C LEU A 150 -4.29 -10.66 -3.49
N ILE A 151 -4.53 -11.09 -2.26
CA ILE A 151 -5.83 -10.89 -1.61
C ILE A 151 -6.18 -9.39 -1.56
N ARG A 152 -5.22 -8.55 -1.20
CA ARG A 152 -5.45 -7.11 -1.07
C ARG A 152 -5.69 -6.44 -2.42
N LEU A 153 -4.88 -6.76 -3.42
CA LEU A 153 -5.02 -6.19 -4.76
C LEU A 153 -6.34 -6.58 -5.43
N LEU A 154 -6.74 -7.83 -5.29
CA LEU A 154 -8.01 -8.28 -5.87
C LEU A 154 -9.21 -7.56 -5.21
N ASP A 155 -9.14 -7.28 -3.91
CA ASP A 155 -10.14 -6.43 -3.24
C ASP A 155 -10.11 -4.99 -3.78
N VAL A 156 -8.90 -4.43 -3.97
CA VAL A 156 -8.71 -3.09 -4.55
C VAL A 156 -9.30 -2.98 -5.94
N VAL A 157 -9.00 -3.94 -6.81
CA VAL A 157 -9.49 -3.97 -8.19
C VAL A 157 -11.02 -4.09 -8.23
N LYS A 158 -11.60 -5.00 -7.44
CA LYS A 158 -13.05 -5.19 -7.37
C LYS A 158 -13.78 -3.95 -6.90
N ASN A 159 -13.25 -3.31 -5.86
CA ASN A 159 -13.93 -2.21 -5.18
C ASN A 159 -13.46 -0.83 -5.66
N LYS A 160 -12.66 -0.78 -6.74
CA LYS A 160 -12.18 0.45 -7.38
C LYS A 160 -11.51 1.41 -6.38
N LYS A 161 -10.61 0.86 -5.57
CA LYS A 161 -9.91 1.57 -4.50
C LYS A 161 -8.48 1.93 -4.91
N SER A 162 -7.82 2.70 -4.07
CA SER A 162 -6.38 3.00 -4.15
C SER A 162 -5.64 2.29 -3.03
N ILE A 163 -4.48 1.72 -3.33
CA ILE A 163 -3.62 1.08 -2.35
C ILE A 163 -2.26 1.78 -2.30
N LEU A 164 -1.75 1.99 -1.10
CA LEU A 164 -0.42 2.52 -0.84
C LEU A 164 0.45 1.42 -0.22
N MET A 165 1.57 1.12 -0.85
CA MET A 165 2.51 0.09 -0.41
C MET A 165 3.91 0.67 -0.28
N ASP A 166 4.49 0.53 0.90
CA ASP A 166 5.89 0.83 1.12
C ASP A 166 6.74 -0.41 0.83
N GLU A 167 7.89 -0.21 0.16
CA GLU A 167 8.82 -1.28 -0.18
C GLU A 167 8.12 -2.49 -0.84
N PHE A 168 7.28 -2.21 -1.82
CA PHE A 168 6.40 -3.17 -2.48
C PHE A 168 7.11 -4.45 -2.93
N ASP A 169 8.30 -4.31 -3.49
CA ASP A 169 9.07 -5.36 -4.14
C ASP A 169 9.99 -6.16 -3.20
N ILE A 170 10.17 -5.73 -1.94
CA ILE A 170 11.01 -6.49 -1.00
C ILE A 170 10.48 -7.91 -0.80
N GLY A 171 11.34 -8.89 -1.12
CA GLY A 171 11.02 -10.32 -1.01
C GLY A 171 10.09 -10.85 -2.11
N LEU A 172 9.79 -10.04 -3.15
CA LEU A 172 9.06 -10.49 -4.32
C LEU A 172 10.01 -10.84 -5.47
N HIS A 173 9.70 -11.92 -6.16
CA HIS A 173 10.34 -12.22 -7.44
C HIS A 173 9.90 -11.19 -8.50
N THR A 174 10.79 -10.80 -9.41
CA THR A 174 10.52 -9.78 -10.44
C THR A 174 9.24 -10.06 -11.25
N ARG A 175 9.00 -11.32 -11.65
CA ARG A 175 7.79 -11.73 -12.37
C ARG A 175 6.50 -11.42 -11.61
N LEU A 176 6.56 -11.40 -10.28
CA LEU A 176 5.41 -11.08 -9.47
C LEU A 176 5.14 -9.59 -9.44
N ALA A 177 6.18 -8.76 -9.30
CA ALA A 177 6.04 -7.32 -9.40
C ALA A 177 5.40 -6.95 -10.76
N ASP A 178 5.86 -7.58 -11.83
CA ASP A 178 5.27 -7.45 -13.16
C ASP A 178 3.79 -7.83 -13.21
N PHE A 179 3.44 -8.99 -12.65
CA PHE A 179 2.03 -9.43 -12.61
C PHE A 179 1.12 -8.45 -11.85
N VAL A 180 1.60 -7.91 -10.73
CA VAL A 180 0.84 -6.92 -9.95
C VAL A 180 0.63 -5.63 -10.75
N LEU A 181 1.66 -5.13 -11.43
CA LEU A 181 1.54 -3.96 -12.30
C LEU A 181 0.53 -4.20 -13.42
N ASP A 182 0.60 -5.37 -14.08
CA ASP A 182 -0.34 -5.73 -15.15
C ASP A 182 -1.78 -5.82 -14.65
N LEU A 183 -1.99 -6.37 -13.44
CA LEU A 183 -3.32 -6.44 -12.83
C LEU A 183 -3.91 -5.05 -12.57
N ILE A 184 -3.11 -4.13 -12.07
CA ILE A 184 -3.55 -2.75 -11.84
C ILE A 184 -3.78 -2.01 -13.14
N HIS A 185 -2.92 -2.18 -14.14
CA HIS A 185 -3.10 -1.56 -15.47
C HIS A 185 -4.36 -2.06 -16.18
N ALA A 186 -4.73 -3.33 -15.98
CA ALA A 186 -5.98 -3.88 -16.51
C ALA A 186 -7.22 -3.36 -15.77
N SER A 187 -7.07 -2.67 -14.65
CA SER A 187 -8.16 -2.11 -13.87
C SER A 187 -8.45 -0.66 -14.27
N GLU A 188 -9.71 -0.35 -14.63
CA GLU A 188 -10.08 0.99 -15.10
C GLU A 188 -10.09 2.08 -14.01
N ASN A 189 -10.26 1.71 -12.73
CA ASN A 189 -10.52 2.68 -11.66
C ASN A 189 -9.78 2.37 -10.35
N SER A 190 -8.73 1.58 -10.41
CA SER A 190 -7.90 1.27 -9.25
C SER A 190 -6.54 1.93 -9.38
N GLN A 191 -5.90 2.22 -8.26
CA GLN A 191 -4.59 2.85 -8.23
C GLN A 191 -3.68 2.13 -7.24
N LEU A 192 -2.43 1.89 -7.66
CA LEU A 192 -1.34 1.46 -6.79
C LEU A 192 -0.31 2.59 -6.72
N LEU A 193 -0.08 3.10 -5.51
CA LEU A 193 1.05 3.97 -5.20
C LEU A 193 2.02 3.16 -4.34
N PHE A 194 3.27 3.02 -4.79
CA PHE A 194 4.25 2.23 -4.08
C PHE A 194 5.62 2.87 -4.07
N THR A 195 6.42 2.54 -3.07
CA THR A 195 7.85 2.81 -3.05
C THR A 195 8.62 1.53 -3.37
N SER A 196 9.78 1.70 -3.99
CA SER A 196 10.70 0.59 -4.31
C SER A 196 12.13 1.10 -4.37
N HIS A 197 13.06 0.24 -4.00
CA HIS A 197 14.48 0.43 -4.23
C HIS A 197 14.98 -0.33 -5.48
N ASN A 198 14.10 -1.08 -6.15
CA ASN A 198 14.44 -1.90 -7.29
C ASN A 198 14.35 -1.10 -8.60
N THR A 199 15.49 -0.72 -9.13
CA THR A 199 15.60 0.06 -10.36
C THR A 199 15.07 -0.69 -11.61
N ASN A 200 14.97 -2.02 -11.58
CA ASN A 200 14.36 -2.79 -12.66
C ASN A 200 12.86 -2.46 -12.88
N LEU A 201 12.22 -1.82 -11.90
CA LEU A 201 10.84 -1.34 -12.04
C LEU A 201 10.74 0.00 -12.80
N ILE A 202 11.87 0.64 -13.10
CA ILE A 202 11.92 1.87 -13.89
C ILE A 202 11.84 1.51 -15.38
N ASP A 203 10.66 1.05 -15.82
CA ASP A 203 10.41 0.67 -17.20
C ASP A 203 9.40 1.62 -17.86
N VAL A 204 9.89 2.50 -18.72
CA VAL A 204 9.07 3.48 -19.47
C VAL A 204 8.16 2.86 -20.53
N LYS A 205 8.32 1.56 -20.83
CA LYS A 205 7.38 0.82 -21.68
C LYS A 205 6.14 0.39 -20.92
N ARG A 206 6.25 0.29 -19.60
CA ARG A 206 5.17 -0.14 -18.68
C ARG A 206 4.58 1.01 -17.90
N LEU A 207 5.41 1.95 -17.44
CA LEU A 207 5.01 3.10 -16.66
C LEU A 207 5.22 4.37 -17.47
N ARG A 208 4.24 5.27 -17.44
CA ARG A 208 4.42 6.61 -18.05
C ARG A 208 5.43 7.41 -17.24
N ARG A 209 6.10 8.35 -17.87
CA ARG A 209 7.11 9.21 -17.24
C ARG A 209 6.58 9.97 -16.03
N ASP A 210 5.32 10.37 -16.04
CA ASP A 210 4.65 11.06 -14.94
C ASP A 210 4.30 10.13 -13.76
N GLN A 211 4.34 8.81 -13.96
CA GLN A 211 4.13 7.81 -12.91
C GLN A 211 5.41 7.43 -12.18
N ILE A 212 6.58 7.75 -12.75
CA ILE A 212 7.89 7.47 -12.14
C ILE A 212 8.35 8.71 -11.39
N VAL A 213 8.43 8.58 -10.07
CA VAL A 213 8.78 9.69 -9.18
C VAL A 213 10.03 9.32 -8.38
N PHE A 214 11.01 10.20 -8.38
CA PHE A 214 12.23 10.07 -7.62
C PHE A 214 12.15 10.88 -6.34
N VAL A 215 12.69 10.33 -5.27
CA VAL A 215 12.74 10.96 -3.95
C VAL A 215 14.18 11.01 -3.50
N ASN A 216 14.72 12.22 -3.38
CA ASN A 216 16.10 12.46 -2.95
C ASN A 216 16.13 13.22 -1.63
N LYS A 217 17.26 13.11 -0.95
CA LYS A 217 17.58 13.94 0.20
C LYS A 217 18.65 14.96 -0.22
N SER A 218 18.36 16.25 -0.07
CA SER A 218 19.30 17.31 -0.37
C SER A 218 20.45 17.32 0.64
N GLU A 219 21.54 18.04 0.33
CA GLU A 219 22.67 18.23 1.25
C GLU A 219 22.24 18.86 2.59
N GLN A 220 21.21 19.70 2.57
CA GLN A 220 20.62 20.31 3.76
C GLN A 220 19.66 19.38 4.52
N GLY A 221 19.47 18.15 4.05
CA GLY A 221 18.61 17.15 4.65
C GLY A 221 17.11 17.30 4.33
N ALA A 222 16.74 18.20 3.42
CA ALA A 222 15.37 18.32 2.93
C ALA A 222 15.04 17.19 1.93
N THR A 223 13.77 16.78 1.88
CA THR A 223 13.29 15.83 0.88
C THR A 223 12.90 16.57 -0.39
N GLU A 224 13.45 16.14 -1.51
CA GLU A 224 13.14 16.64 -2.84
C GLU A 224 12.42 15.56 -3.64
N ILE A 225 11.35 15.95 -4.35
CA ILE A 225 10.51 15.03 -5.13
C ILE A 225 10.42 15.59 -6.56
N TYR A 226 10.70 14.75 -7.55
CA TYR A 226 10.59 15.08 -8.97
C TYR A 226 10.21 13.85 -9.78
N SER A 227 9.55 14.06 -10.91
CA SER A 227 9.12 12.97 -11.80
C SER A 227 10.09 12.80 -12.97
N LEU A 228 10.09 11.62 -13.59
CA LEU A 228 10.81 11.41 -14.85
C LEU A 228 10.28 12.33 -15.96
N TYR A 229 9.05 12.82 -15.85
CA TYR A 229 8.46 13.77 -16.78
C TYR A 229 9.14 15.15 -16.75
N ASP A 230 9.73 15.55 -15.62
CA ASP A 230 10.40 16.85 -15.45
C ASP A 230 11.70 16.95 -16.27
N PHE A 231 12.23 15.80 -16.75
CA PHE A 231 13.42 15.74 -17.58
C PHE A 231 13.05 15.89 -19.07
N LYS A 232 13.21 17.11 -19.62
CA LYS A 232 12.84 17.44 -21.00
C LYS A 232 13.63 16.67 -22.06
N ASP A 233 14.91 16.38 -21.76
CA ASP A 233 15.83 15.70 -22.69
C ASP A 233 15.72 14.18 -22.65
N PHE A 234 14.91 13.62 -21.77
CA PHE A 234 14.72 12.19 -21.68
C PHE A 234 13.90 11.69 -22.88
N ARG A 235 14.48 10.78 -23.67
CA ARG A 235 13.83 10.13 -24.80
C ARG A 235 13.41 8.70 -24.45
N GLU A 236 12.36 8.18 -25.08
CA GLU A 236 11.83 6.83 -24.82
C GLU A 236 12.82 5.68 -25.06
N ASN A 237 13.84 5.92 -25.90
CA ASN A 237 14.90 4.95 -26.17
C ASN A 237 16.07 5.03 -25.17
N MET A 238 16.06 5.97 -24.24
CA MET A 238 17.06 6.07 -23.18
C MET A 238 16.71 5.08 -22.04
N ASP A 239 17.74 4.47 -21.52
CA ASP A 239 17.65 3.61 -20.37
C ASP A 239 17.53 4.46 -19.09
N ALA A 240 16.32 4.55 -18.56
CA ALA A 240 16.02 5.36 -17.38
C ALA A 240 16.72 4.80 -16.12
N GLU A 241 16.88 3.47 -16.03
CA GLU A 241 17.63 2.83 -14.96
C GLU A 241 19.10 3.24 -14.98
N LYS A 242 19.75 3.15 -16.14
CA LYS A 242 21.14 3.60 -16.28
C LYS A 242 21.30 5.09 -15.99
N GLY A 243 20.36 5.91 -16.48
CA GLY A 243 20.37 7.33 -16.19
C GLY A 243 20.29 7.64 -14.69
N TYR A 244 19.44 6.94 -13.97
CA TYR A 244 19.32 7.05 -12.51
C TYR A 244 20.60 6.57 -11.79
N MET A 245 21.09 5.39 -12.13
CA MET A 245 22.27 4.78 -11.51
C MET A 245 23.55 5.62 -11.71
N PHE A 246 23.72 6.26 -12.85
CA PHE A 246 24.90 7.08 -13.15
C PHE A 246 24.78 8.55 -12.74
N HIS A 247 23.78 8.92 -11.92
CA HIS A 247 23.52 10.30 -11.49
C HIS A 247 23.28 11.31 -12.64
N THR A 248 23.15 10.84 -13.88
CA THR A 248 22.98 11.73 -15.04
C THR A 248 21.70 12.54 -14.91
N LEU A 249 20.64 11.91 -14.40
CA LEU A 249 19.35 12.54 -14.16
C LEU A 249 19.41 13.55 -13.01
N THR A 250 20.12 13.24 -11.93
CA THR A 250 20.24 14.12 -10.76
C THR A 250 21.15 15.32 -11.00
N HIS A 251 22.18 15.17 -11.82
CA HIS A 251 23.12 16.27 -12.13
C HIS A 251 22.48 17.36 -12.99
N GLN A 252 21.56 17.01 -13.89
CA GLN A 252 20.88 17.98 -14.76
C GLN A 252 19.93 18.91 -13.99
N LEU A 253 19.31 18.43 -12.89
CA LEU A 253 18.45 19.28 -12.05
C LEU A 253 19.25 20.34 -11.25
N ASN A 254 20.44 19.99 -10.79
CA ASN A 254 21.28 20.93 -10.05
C ASN A 254 21.86 22.03 -10.95
N VAL A 255 21.99 21.79 -12.25
CA VAL A 255 22.46 22.78 -13.22
C VAL A 255 21.34 23.72 -13.69
N SER A 256 20.11 23.26 -13.77
CA SER A 256 18.96 24.08 -14.20
C SER A 256 18.40 25.02 -13.13
N ASN A 257 18.75 24.83 -11.87
CA ASN A 257 18.35 25.73 -10.77
C ASN A 257 19.31 26.89 -10.52
N ASN A 258 20.38 27.00 -11.30
CA ASN A 258 21.38 28.06 -11.20
C ASN A 258 21.33 29.12 -12.33
N TYR A 259 20.17 29.21 -13.02
CA TYR A 259 19.93 30.27 -14.03
C TYR A 259 18.61 31.00 -13.75
#